data_453e10f2aeb4196630e7a72404feee1c
#
_entry.id   453e10f2aeb4196630e7a72404feee1c
#
_cell.length_a   1.000
_cell.length_b   1.000
_cell.length_c   1.000
_cell.angle_alpha   90.00
_cell.angle_beta   90.00
_cell.angle_gamma   90.00
#
_symmetry.space_group_name_H-M   'P 1'
#
loop_
_entity.id
_entity.type
_entity.pdbx_description
1 polymer ?
#
loop_
_entity_poly.entity_id
_entity_poly.type
_entity_poly.pdbx_seq_one_letter_code
_entity_poly.pdbx_strand_id
1 'polypeptide(L)'
;MIRSNSKCTPSWGDAVIHTAPLPTTTPSHASDHSRLKLFSGSANTALAQEIARYLGIDLGPMVRKRFADGELYVQIQESIRGCDVYLIQPCCRPVNDHLMELLIMVDACRRASARQVTAVIPYYGYARADRKTAGRESITAKLVANLITQAGASRVLAMDLHSAQIQGYFDIPVDHVYASPVLLDYLRSKNLEDIVVVSPDVGGVARARAFANKLDDAPLAIIDKRRQAHNVAEVMNVVGDVKGKTAVLVDDMIDTAGTILEGARVLRREGAKEVYACATHAVFSPPAIERLQGGDFEEVIVTNTIPVPENQRFPQLRVLSVASILGETIWRIHEDSSVSSMFR
;
A
#
# COMPACT_ATOMS: atom_id res chain seq x y z
N MET A 1 6.20 -30.76 -51.07
CA MET A 1 4.98 -30.54 -50.27
C MET A 1 5.38 -30.49 -48.80
N ILE A 2 5.60 -29.29 -48.29
CA ILE A 2 5.98 -29.05 -46.88
C ILE A 2 4.76 -28.41 -46.25
N ARG A 3 4.16 -29.10 -45.30
CA ARG A 3 3.03 -28.57 -44.49
C ARG A 3 3.58 -27.67 -43.38
N SER A 4 3.15 -26.45 -43.39
CA SER A 4 3.40 -25.46 -42.35
C SER A 4 2.55 -25.78 -41.13
N ASN A 5 3.19 -26.05 -39.98
CA ASN A 5 2.55 -26.08 -38.67
C ASN A 5 2.39 -24.65 -38.15
N SER A 6 1.17 -24.17 -38.12
CA SER A 6 0.79 -22.95 -37.45
C SER A 6 0.75 -23.21 -35.94
N LYS A 7 1.68 -22.64 -35.18
CA LYS A 7 1.64 -22.60 -33.71
C LYS A 7 0.57 -21.59 -33.28
N CYS A 8 -0.50 -22.09 -32.68
CA CYS A 8 -1.41 -21.27 -31.89
C CYS A 8 -0.65 -20.67 -30.70
N THR A 9 -0.50 -19.36 -30.69
CA THR A 9 -0.16 -18.59 -29.48
C THR A 9 -1.43 -18.38 -28.68
N PRO A 10 -1.46 -18.68 -27.36
CA PRO A 10 -2.59 -18.31 -26.53
C PRO A 10 -2.62 -16.78 -26.38
N SER A 11 -3.72 -16.15 -26.76
CA SER A 11 -4.01 -14.78 -26.45
C SER A 11 -4.26 -14.66 -24.95
N TRP A 12 -3.32 -14.08 -24.23
CA TRP A 12 -3.52 -13.66 -22.85
C TRP A 12 -4.47 -12.48 -22.86
N GLY A 13 -5.67 -12.70 -22.32
CA GLY A 13 -6.65 -11.65 -22.16
C GLY A 13 -6.08 -10.51 -21.31
N ASP A 14 -6.36 -9.28 -21.73
CA ASP A 14 -6.02 -8.05 -21.06
C ASP A 14 -6.43 -8.13 -19.59
N ALA A 15 -5.45 -8.04 -18.68
CA ALA A 15 -5.69 -7.95 -17.25
C ALA A 15 -6.39 -6.61 -16.99
N VAL A 16 -7.70 -6.65 -16.89
CA VAL A 16 -8.54 -5.48 -16.60
C VAL A 16 -8.16 -4.97 -15.20
N ILE A 17 -7.56 -3.80 -15.16
CA ILE A 17 -7.43 -3.03 -13.91
C ILE A 17 -8.85 -2.62 -13.52
N HIS A 18 -9.47 -3.33 -12.57
CA HIS A 18 -10.75 -2.91 -12.03
C HIS A 18 -10.51 -1.67 -11.16
N THR A 19 -10.81 -0.50 -11.71
CA THR A 19 -11.07 0.70 -10.91
C THR A 19 -12.48 0.57 -10.37
N ALA A 20 -12.63 0.29 -9.07
CA ALA A 20 -13.92 0.40 -8.42
C ALA A 20 -14.42 1.84 -8.60
N PRO A 21 -15.68 2.06 -9.01
CA PRO A 21 -16.22 3.40 -9.12
C PRO A 21 -16.45 3.96 -7.71
N LEU A 22 -15.54 4.84 -7.28
CA LEU A 22 -15.97 5.89 -6.35
C LEU A 22 -17.04 6.73 -7.06
N PRO A 23 -17.95 7.39 -6.33
CA PRO A 23 -19.08 8.08 -6.93
C PRO A 23 -18.62 8.95 -8.09
N THR A 24 -19.20 8.76 -9.26
CA THR A 24 -18.89 9.39 -10.54
C THR A 24 -19.37 10.86 -10.60
N THR A 25 -19.10 11.60 -9.56
CA THR A 25 -19.06 13.05 -9.64
C THR A 25 -17.58 13.43 -9.67
N THR A 26 -17.02 13.52 -10.87
CA THR A 26 -15.86 14.38 -11.07
C THR A 26 -16.27 15.73 -10.49
N PRO A 27 -15.67 16.20 -9.39
CA PRO A 27 -15.99 17.52 -8.91
C PRO A 27 -15.69 18.47 -10.07
N SER A 28 -16.66 19.31 -10.47
CA SER A 28 -16.42 20.42 -11.40
C SER A 28 -15.59 21.46 -10.63
N HIS A 29 -14.32 21.17 -10.40
CA HIS A 29 -13.40 22.01 -9.66
C HIS A 29 -12.90 23.10 -10.59
N ALA A 30 -13.63 24.19 -10.67
CA ALA A 30 -13.16 25.45 -11.23
C ALA A 30 -12.30 26.23 -10.20
N SER A 31 -11.50 25.54 -9.38
CA SER A 31 -10.56 26.14 -8.44
C SER A 31 -9.19 26.29 -9.11
N ASP A 32 -8.44 27.27 -8.63
CA ASP A 32 -7.13 27.65 -9.16
C ASP A 32 -6.08 26.55 -8.93
N HIS A 33 -6.06 25.51 -9.78
CA HIS A 33 -5.05 24.45 -9.80
C HIS A 33 -3.62 24.97 -10.05
N SER A 34 -3.44 26.25 -10.33
CA SER A 34 -2.14 26.82 -10.70
C SER A 34 -1.06 26.63 -9.62
N ARG A 35 -1.48 26.48 -8.36
CA ARG A 35 -0.56 26.31 -7.22
C ARG A 35 -0.36 24.87 -6.78
N LEU A 36 -1.18 23.90 -7.25
CA LEU A 36 -1.00 22.49 -6.95
C LEU A 36 0.02 21.91 -7.90
N LYS A 37 1.11 21.38 -7.38
CA LYS A 37 2.18 20.73 -8.15
C LYS A 37 2.42 19.32 -7.67
N LEU A 38 2.42 18.38 -8.60
CA LEU A 38 2.57 16.95 -8.32
C LEU A 38 3.83 16.42 -9.01
N PHE A 39 4.73 15.80 -8.24
CA PHE A 39 5.94 15.18 -8.76
C PHE A 39 6.02 13.72 -8.34
N SER A 40 6.63 12.90 -9.19
CA SER A 40 6.85 11.49 -8.92
C SER A 40 8.33 11.20 -8.68
N GLY A 41 8.63 10.50 -7.60
CA GLY A 41 9.89 9.78 -7.51
C GLY A 41 9.93 8.58 -8.44
N SER A 42 11.03 7.82 -8.39
CA SER A 42 11.26 6.70 -9.32
C SER A 42 10.52 5.42 -8.94
N ALA A 43 10.07 5.30 -7.68
CA ALA A 43 9.57 4.04 -7.15
C ALA A 43 8.24 3.58 -7.77
N ASN A 44 7.31 4.51 -8.08
CA ASN A 44 5.99 4.17 -8.61
C ASN A 44 5.39 5.28 -9.46
N THR A 45 6.00 5.53 -10.62
CA THR A 45 5.53 6.55 -11.55
C THR A 45 4.13 6.24 -12.10
N ALA A 46 3.77 4.96 -12.23
CA ALA A 46 2.44 4.56 -12.69
C ALA A 46 1.34 5.05 -11.74
N LEU A 47 1.47 4.82 -10.44
CA LEU A 47 0.53 5.34 -9.44
C LEU A 47 0.48 6.86 -9.45
N ALA A 48 1.63 7.53 -9.56
CA ALA A 48 1.67 8.99 -9.63
C ALA A 48 0.92 9.53 -10.85
N GLN A 49 1.02 8.87 -12.02
CA GLN A 49 0.25 9.22 -13.22
C GLN A 49 -1.25 8.97 -13.05
N GLU A 50 -1.64 7.92 -12.34
CA GLU A 50 -3.05 7.66 -12.03
C GLU A 50 -3.61 8.75 -11.10
N ILE A 51 -2.84 9.18 -10.09
CA ILE A 51 -3.21 10.29 -9.20
C ILE A 51 -3.32 11.60 -9.99
N ALA A 52 -2.36 11.91 -10.86
CA ALA A 52 -2.39 13.09 -11.71
C ALA A 52 -3.64 13.12 -12.61
N ARG A 53 -3.99 11.98 -13.22
CA ARG A 53 -5.23 11.84 -14.00
C ARG A 53 -6.49 12.06 -13.17
N TYR A 54 -6.54 11.52 -11.94
CA TYR A 54 -7.65 11.75 -11.02
C TYR A 54 -7.83 13.24 -10.70
N LEU A 55 -6.73 13.97 -10.50
CA LEU A 55 -6.72 15.40 -10.20
C LEU A 55 -6.92 16.29 -11.45
N GLY A 56 -6.87 15.74 -12.65
CA GLY A 56 -6.97 16.50 -13.90
C GLY A 56 -5.76 17.39 -14.16
N ILE A 57 -4.58 17.04 -13.66
CA ILE A 57 -3.32 17.77 -13.83
C ILE A 57 -2.22 16.86 -14.38
N ASP A 58 -1.14 17.47 -14.87
CA ASP A 58 0.06 16.74 -15.27
C ASP A 58 1.07 16.59 -14.14
N LEU A 59 1.92 15.56 -14.23
CA LEU A 59 3.09 15.48 -13.36
C LEU A 59 4.10 16.56 -13.75
N GLY A 60 4.61 17.29 -12.76
CA GLY A 60 5.66 18.26 -12.94
C GLY A 60 6.95 17.63 -13.51
N PRO A 61 7.61 18.30 -14.48
CA PRO A 61 8.83 17.79 -15.07
C PRO A 61 9.99 17.82 -14.06
N MET A 62 10.67 16.68 -13.91
CA MET A 62 11.79 16.51 -12.99
C MET A 62 12.87 15.61 -13.60
N VAL A 63 14.11 16.07 -13.58
CA VAL A 63 15.27 15.24 -13.93
C VAL A 63 15.74 14.48 -12.72
N ARG A 64 15.92 13.18 -12.89
CA ARG A 64 16.50 12.26 -11.91
C ARG A 64 17.63 11.52 -12.57
N LYS A 65 18.78 11.48 -11.92
CA LYS A 65 19.97 10.77 -12.40
C LYS A 65 20.63 10.03 -11.26
N ARG A 66 21.28 8.93 -11.59
CA ARG A 66 22.22 8.25 -10.70
C ARG A 66 23.62 8.40 -11.29
N PHE A 67 24.56 8.87 -10.47
CA PHE A 67 25.96 8.93 -10.85
C PHE A 67 26.61 7.54 -10.81
N ALA A 68 27.79 7.42 -11.38
CA ALA A 68 28.49 6.15 -11.49
C ALA A 68 28.87 5.54 -10.12
N ASP A 69 29.05 6.38 -9.12
CA ASP A 69 29.31 6.01 -7.71
C ASP A 69 28.05 5.63 -6.94
N GLY A 70 26.87 5.81 -7.56
CA GLY A 70 25.57 5.50 -6.99
C GLY A 70 24.82 6.67 -6.37
N GLU A 71 25.42 7.86 -6.27
CA GLU A 71 24.74 9.06 -5.77
C GLU A 71 23.56 9.45 -6.65
N LEU A 72 22.53 10.02 -6.01
CA LEU A 72 21.31 10.46 -6.69
C LEU A 72 21.35 11.98 -6.92
N TYR A 73 20.85 12.37 -8.09
CA TYR A 73 20.64 13.77 -8.46
C TYR A 73 19.19 14.01 -8.85
N VAL A 74 18.61 15.09 -8.30
CA VAL A 74 17.26 15.53 -8.62
C VAL A 74 17.26 17.01 -8.99
N GLN A 75 16.52 17.39 -10.05
CA GLN A 75 16.32 18.77 -10.45
C GLN A 75 14.87 18.99 -10.91
N ILE A 76 14.17 19.90 -10.26
CA ILE A 76 12.85 20.37 -10.68
C ILE A 76 13.03 21.24 -11.95
N GLN A 77 12.21 21.01 -12.99
CA GLN A 77 12.35 21.69 -14.29
C GLN A 77 11.34 22.80 -14.50
N GLU A 78 10.55 23.15 -13.50
CA GLU A 78 9.59 24.25 -13.55
C GLU A 78 9.65 25.12 -12.28
N SER A 79 9.09 26.31 -12.34
CA SER A 79 8.98 27.17 -11.15
C SER A 79 7.90 26.64 -10.20
N ILE A 80 8.29 26.36 -8.96
CA ILE A 80 7.40 25.91 -7.88
C ILE A 80 7.31 26.94 -6.74
N ARG A 81 7.82 28.16 -6.97
CA ARG A 81 7.80 29.21 -5.95
C ARG A 81 6.37 29.53 -5.52
N GLY A 82 6.09 29.41 -4.23
CA GLY A 82 4.76 29.67 -3.67
C GLY A 82 3.71 28.62 -3.96
N CYS A 83 4.10 27.47 -4.56
CA CYS A 83 3.20 26.37 -4.85
C CYS A 83 3.13 25.37 -3.69
N ASP A 84 2.02 24.61 -3.64
CA ASP A 84 1.87 23.42 -2.81
C ASP A 84 2.36 22.21 -3.60
N VAL A 85 3.43 21.65 -3.13
CA VAL A 85 4.12 20.55 -3.82
C VAL A 85 3.83 19.24 -3.13
N TYR A 86 3.39 18.25 -3.90
CA TYR A 86 3.15 16.87 -3.47
C TYR A 86 4.15 15.94 -4.16
N LEU A 87 4.96 15.26 -3.36
CA LEU A 87 6.01 14.36 -3.81
C LEU A 87 5.59 12.91 -3.57
N ILE A 88 5.25 12.20 -4.65
CA ILE A 88 4.79 10.81 -4.54
C ILE A 88 5.99 9.88 -4.62
N GLN A 89 6.31 9.21 -3.51
CA GLN A 89 7.41 8.25 -3.43
C GLN A 89 7.15 7.19 -2.37
N PRO A 90 6.70 5.98 -2.72
CA PRO A 90 6.72 4.87 -1.79
C PRO A 90 8.17 4.46 -1.48
N CYS A 91 8.47 4.29 -0.19
CA CYS A 91 9.80 3.86 0.25
C CYS A 91 9.91 2.32 0.22
N CYS A 92 9.59 1.72 -0.94
CA CYS A 92 9.71 0.29 -1.19
C CYS A 92 11.12 -0.09 -1.68
N ARG A 93 11.34 -1.36 -2.02
CA ARG A 93 12.64 -1.87 -2.50
C ARG A 93 13.05 -1.23 -3.83
N PRO A 94 14.30 -0.77 -3.95
CA PRO A 94 15.38 -0.67 -2.95
C PRO A 94 15.13 0.46 -1.93
N VAL A 95 14.85 0.09 -0.68
CA VAL A 95 14.27 0.99 0.35
C VAL A 95 15.15 2.20 0.62
N ASN A 96 16.45 2.00 0.76
CA ASN A 96 17.39 3.08 1.07
C ASN A 96 17.49 4.11 -0.06
N ASP A 97 17.49 3.65 -1.31
CA ASP A 97 17.57 4.51 -2.48
C ASP A 97 16.30 5.37 -2.61
N HIS A 98 15.14 4.76 -2.48
CA HIS A 98 13.87 5.49 -2.58
C HIS A 98 13.65 6.46 -1.41
N LEU A 99 14.11 6.09 -0.22
CA LEU A 99 14.10 7.02 0.92
C LEU A 99 15.05 8.20 0.66
N MET A 100 16.28 7.95 0.24
CA MET A 100 17.24 9.02 -0.07
C MET A 100 16.75 9.91 -1.21
N GLU A 101 16.15 9.32 -2.26
CA GLU A 101 15.54 10.09 -3.36
C GLU A 101 14.44 11.03 -2.84
N LEU A 102 13.55 10.54 -1.96
CA LEU A 102 12.52 11.36 -1.33
C LEU A 102 13.12 12.54 -0.56
N LEU A 103 14.16 12.30 0.25
CA LEU A 103 14.81 13.35 1.03
C LEU A 103 15.43 14.44 0.12
N ILE A 104 16.09 14.03 -0.96
CA ILE A 104 16.68 14.95 -1.96
C ILE A 104 15.57 15.75 -2.67
N MET A 105 14.45 15.10 -3.04
CA MET A 105 13.29 15.77 -3.65
C MET A 105 12.71 16.84 -2.72
N VAL A 106 12.54 16.50 -1.44
CA VAL A 106 12.02 17.44 -0.42
C VAL A 106 12.96 18.64 -0.27
N ASP A 107 14.27 18.43 -0.14
CA ASP A 107 15.28 19.50 -0.02
C ASP A 107 15.28 20.39 -1.27
N ALA A 108 15.21 19.80 -2.47
CA ALA A 108 15.15 20.55 -3.73
C ALA A 108 13.92 21.48 -3.78
N CYS A 109 12.74 20.97 -3.39
CA CYS A 109 11.51 21.77 -3.36
C CYS A 109 11.56 22.90 -2.33
N ARG A 110 12.10 22.63 -1.13
CA ARG A 110 12.33 23.65 -0.09
C ARG A 110 13.24 24.76 -0.59
N ARG A 111 14.39 24.42 -1.20
CA ARG A 111 15.34 25.39 -1.76
C ARG A 111 14.78 26.16 -2.94
N ALA A 112 13.84 25.57 -3.70
CA ALA A 112 13.12 26.25 -4.77
C ALA A 112 11.96 27.14 -4.28
N SER A 113 11.82 27.32 -2.95
CA SER A 113 10.82 28.19 -2.31
C SER A 113 9.38 27.73 -2.54
N ALA A 114 9.10 26.43 -2.55
CA ALA A 114 7.75 25.91 -2.44
C ALA A 114 7.07 26.46 -1.17
N ARG A 115 5.77 26.73 -1.24
CA ARG A 115 4.98 27.17 -0.07
C ARG A 115 4.85 26.08 0.97
N GLN A 116 4.48 24.90 0.50
CA GLN A 116 4.39 23.68 1.31
C GLN A 116 4.95 22.50 0.51
N VAL A 117 5.56 21.55 1.22
CA VAL A 117 6.04 20.30 0.64
C VAL A 117 5.42 19.15 1.40
N THR A 118 4.49 18.46 0.75
CA THR A 118 3.85 17.24 1.29
C THR A 118 4.54 15.99 0.73
N ALA A 119 5.14 15.20 1.62
CA ALA A 119 5.66 13.90 1.27
C ALA A 119 4.50 12.88 1.22
N VAL A 120 4.12 12.46 0.01
CA VAL A 120 3.11 11.42 -0.22
C VAL A 120 3.80 10.08 -0.29
N ILE A 121 3.63 9.28 0.76
CA ILE A 121 4.36 8.02 0.97
C ILE A 121 3.35 6.86 1.00
N PRO A 122 2.93 6.33 -0.16
CA PRO A 122 1.96 5.23 -0.23
C PRO A 122 2.41 3.99 0.55
N TYR A 123 3.72 3.75 0.63
CA TYR A 123 4.33 2.74 1.50
C TYR A 123 5.47 3.34 2.30
N TYR A 124 5.33 3.33 3.62
CA TYR A 124 6.32 3.84 4.56
C TYR A 124 7.34 2.75 4.89
N GLY A 125 8.51 2.83 4.29
CA GLY A 125 9.62 1.92 4.58
C GLY A 125 10.08 2.04 6.04
N TYR A 126 10.61 0.94 6.60
CA TYR A 126 11.01 0.82 8.02
C TYR A 126 9.86 0.91 9.05
N ALA A 127 8.59 0.93 8.62
CA ALA A 127 7.44 0.98 9.51
C ALA A 127 7.41 -0.15 10.56
N ARG A 128 7.96 -1.33 10.24
CA ARG A 128 8.02 -2.48 11.15
C ARG A 128 8.97 -2.30 12.34
N ALA A 129 9.92 -1.35 12.24
CA ALA A 129 10.84 -1.00 13.33
C ALA A 129 10.30 0.22 14.12
N ASP A 130 9.03 0.11 14.57
CA ASP A 130 8.29 1.16 15.31
C ASP A 130 8.57 1.17 16.81
N ARG A 131 9.13 0.09 17.34
CA ARG A 131 9.46 -0.08 18.77
C ARG A 131 10.67 -0.98 18.91
N LYS A 132 11.28 -0.94 20.10
CA LYS A 132 12.31 -1.92 20.49
C LYS A 132 11.64 -3.22 20.91
N THR A 133 12.11 -4.32 20.37
CA THR A 133 11.73 -5.69 20.76
C THR A 133 12.80 -6.32 21.66
N ALA A 134 14.03 -5.80 21.59
CA ALA A 134 15.13 -6.18 22.44
C ALA A 134 15.96 -4.96 22.85
N GLY A 135 16.93 -5.16 23.72
CA GLY A 135 17.86 -4.11 24.14
C GLY A 135 18.76 -3.65 22.99
N ARG A 136 19.12 -2.35 22.93
CA ARG A 136 20.08 -1.75 22.01
C ARG A 136 19.64 -1.71 20.53
N GLU A 137 18.36 -1.90 20.26
CA GLU A 137 17.79 -1.72 18.92
C GLU A 137 17.47 -0.25 18.64
N SER A 138 17.44 0.12 17.36
CA SER A 138 16.93 1.40 16.89
C SER A 138 15.39 1.38 16.83
N ILE A 139 14.79 2.57 16.87
CA ILE A 139 13.40 2.79 16.42
C ILE A 139 13.51 3.48 15.06
N THR A 140 13.73 2.67 14.02
CA THR A 140 14.06 3.20 12.69
C THR A 140 12.90 3.95 12.06
N ALA A 141 11.65 3.59 12.37
CA ALA A 141 10.48 4.36 11.95
C ALA A 141 10.54 5.82 12.46
N LYS A 142 11.00 6.06 13.70
CA LYS A 142 11.20 7.42 14.24
C LYS A 142 12.38 8.12 13.57
N LEU A 143 13.47 7.40 13.31
CA LEU A 143 14.62 7.97 12.61
C LEU A 143 14.22 8.47 11.21
N VAL A 144 13.47 7.68 10.45
CA VAL A 144 12.98 8.05 9.11
C VAL A 144 12.03 9.26 9.20
N ALA A 145 11.13 9.31 10.18
CA ALA A 145 10.26 10.46 10.40
C ALA A 145 11.06 11.75 10.64
N ASN A 146 12.10 11.67 11.46
CA ASN A 146 13.00 12.80 11.72
C ASN A 146 13.73 13.25 10.45
N LEU A 147 14.25 12.32 9.64
CA LEU A 147 14.95 12.65 8.40
C LEU A 147 14.03 13.38 7.40
N ILE A 148 12.80 12.91 7.22
CA ILE A 148 11.80 13.53 6.33
C ILE A 148 11.47 14.95 6.82
N THR A 149 11.27 15.13 8.12
CA THR A 149 11.00 16.44 8.72
C THR A 149 12.19 17.39 8.56
N GLN A 150 13.41 16.92 8.83
CA GLN A 150 14.63 17.72 8.70
C GLN A 150 14.96 18.09 7.25
N ALA A 151 14.66 17.23 6.29
CA ALA A 151 14.79 17.54 4.87
C ALA A 151 13.91 18.72 4.45
N GLY A 152 12.81 18.97 5.19
CA GLY A 152 11.95 20.14 5.02
C GLY A 152 10.53 19.84 4.55
N ALA A 153 10.07 18.62 4.68
CA ALA A 153 8.65 18.32 4.51
C ALA A 153 7.83 19.08 5.56
N SER A 154 6.73 19.69 5.14
CA SER A 154 5.78 20.37 6.01
C SER A 154 4.59 19.52 6.43
N ARG A 155 4.39 18.39 5.73
CA ARG A 155 3.29 17.42 5.94
C ARG A 155 3.68 16.08 5.37
N VAL A 156 3.11 15.02 5.93
CA VAL A 156 3.19 13.66 5.38
C VAL A 156 1.79 13.15 5.09
N LEU A 157 1.59 12.53 3.93
CA LEU A 157 0.44 11.71 3.61
C LEU A 157 0.92 10.25 3.48
N ALA A 158 0.44 9.37 4.33
CA ALA A 158 0.82 7.96 4.34
C ALA A 158 -0.41 7.05 4.33
N MET A 159 -0.27 5.85 3.73
CA MET A 159 -1.36 4.88 3.66
C MET A 159 -1.02 3.65 4.50
N ASP A 160 -1.99 3.17 5.30
CA ASP A 160 -1.94 1.95 6.11
C ASP A 160 -0.58 1.73 6.81
N LEU A 161 -0.20 2.67 7.65
CA LEU A 161 1.00 2.53 8.48
C LEU A 161 0.92 1.24 9.31
N HIS A 162 2.03 0.51 9.39
CA HIS A 162 2.11 -0.75 10.14
C HIS A 162 1.57 -0.63 11.57
N SER A 163 1.83 0.51 12.18
CA SER A 163 1.34 0.89 13.49
C SER A 163 0.84 2.34 13.45
N ALA A 164 -0.39 2.60 13.93
CA ALA A 164 -0.97 3.94 13.94
C ALA A 164 -0.15 4.94 14.77
N GLN A 165 0.61 4.46 15.76
CA GLN A 165 1.47 5.27 16.61
C GLN A 165 2.60 5.96 15.84
N ILE A 166 2.98 5.47 14.66
CA ILE A 166 4.01 6.09 13.80
C ILE A 166 3.64 7.55 13.44
N GLN A 167 2.36 7.89 13.38
CA GLN A 167 1.91 9.27 13.21
C GLN A 167 2.50 10.21 14.28
N GLY A 168 2.59 9.74 15.53
CA GLY A 168 3.18 10.48 16.64
C GLY A 168 4.70 10.59 16.61
N TYR A 169 5.39 9.98 15.63
CA TYR A 169 6.83 10.12 15.46
C TYR A 169 7.22 11.37 14.66
N PHE A 170 6.26 11.98 13.98
CA PHE A 170 6.47 13.19 13.23
C PHE A 170 6.14 14.41 14.09
N ASP A 171 6.96 15.46 13.97
CA ASP A 171 6.70 16.79 14.56
C ASP A 171 5.96 17.71 13.57
N ILE A 172 5.51 17.16 12.43
CA ILE A 172 4.71 17.81 11.40
C ILE A 172 3.40 17.02 11.22
N PRO A 173 2.33 17.65 10.66
CA PRO A 173 1.06 16.98 10.41
C PRO A 173 1.21 15.70 9.56
N VAL A 174 0.46 14.66 9.94
CA VAL A 174 0.39 13.40 9.20
C VAL A 174 -1.06 13.09 8.88
N ASP A 175 -1.38 12.98 7.60
CA ASP A 175 -2.64 12.41 7.14
C ASP A 175 -2.44 10.90 6.90
N HIS A 176 -2.99 10.10 7.80
CA HIS A 176 -2.96 8.65 7.71
C HIS A 176 -4.26 8.17 7.07
N VAL A 177 -4.19 7.68 5.85
CA VAL A 177 -5.33 7.18 5.07
C VAL A 177 -5.31 5.67 4.95
N TYR A 178 -6.43 5.08 4.57
CA TYR A 178 -6.63 3.64 4.53
C TYR A 178 -7.04 3.18 3.14
N ALA A 179 -6.50 2.05 2.69
CA ALA A 179 -6.91 1.41 1.44
C ALA A 179 -8.19 0.58 1.61
N SER A 180 -8.66 0.39 2.84
CA SER A 180 -9.83 -0.45 3.12
C SER A 180 -11.07 -0.14 2.27
N PRO A 181 -11.42 1.11 1.89
CA PRO A 181 -12.56 1.33 1.00
C PRO A 181 -12.45 0.59 -0.33
N VAL A 182 -11.29 0.67 -1.00
CA VAL A 182 -11.05 0.00 -2.29
C VAL A 182 -11.08 -1.53 -2.15
N LEU A 183 -10.49 -2.05 -1.07
CA LEU A 183 -10.47 -3.48 -0.79
C LEU A 183 -11.87 -4.02 -0.49
N LEU A 184 -12.66 -3.28 0.29
CA LEU A 184 -14.03 -3.65 0.65
C LEU A 184 -14.97 -3.60 -0.56
N ASP A 185 -14.89 -2.55 -1.39
CA ASP A 185 -15.70 -2.42 -2.59
C ASP A 185 -15.43 -3.58 -3.57
N TYR A 186 -14.16 -3.98 -3.71
CA TYR A 186 -13.81 -5.14 -4.50
C TYR A 186 -14.40 -6.44 -3.94
N LEU A 187 -14.27 -6.69 -2.63
CA LEU A 187 -14.83 -7.89 -1.99
C LEU A 187 -16.35 -7.93 -2.10
N ARG A 188 -17.04 -6.79 -1.91
CA ARG A 188 -18.49 -6.69 -2.10
C ARG A 188 -18.92 -7.03 -3.53
N SER A 189 -18.15 -6.59 -4.53
CA SER A 189 -18.44 -6.89 -5.95
C SER A 189 -18.38 -8.39 -6.27
N LYS A 190 -17.73 -9.19 -5.43
CA LYS A 190 -17.65 -10.65 -5.57
C LYS A 190 -18.91 -11.38 -5.11
N ASN A 191 -19.79 -10.72 -4.35
CA ASN A 191 -20.98 -11.34 -3.76
C ASN A 191 -20.66 -12.64 -3.00
N LEU A 192 -19.58 -12.62 -2.17
CA LEU A 192 -19.17 -13.77 -1.38
C LEU A 192 -20.21 -14.05 -0.28
N GLU A 193 -20.47 -15.33 -0.03
CA GLU A 193 -21.40 -15.78 1.00
C GLU A 193 -20.64 -16.25 2.25
N ASP A 194 -21.27 -16.15 3.42
CA ASP A 194 -20.77 -16.66 4.70
C ASP A 194 -19.32 -16.20 5.02
N ILE A 195 -19.05 -14.90 4.84
CA ILE A 195 -17.72 -14.35 5.05
C ILE A 195 -17.36 -14.37 6.54
N VAL A 196 -16.11 -14.74 6.83
CA VAL A 196 -15.43 -14.50 8.11
C VAL A 196 -14.11 -13.77 7.84
N VAL A 197 -13.92 -12.62 8.49
CA VAL A 197 -12.64 -11.88 8.44
C VAL A 197 -11.67 -12.52 9.42
N VAL A 198 -10.44 -12.74 9.01
CA VAL A 198 -9.44 -13.45 9.81
C VAL A 198 -8.21 -12.57 10.00
N SER A 199 -7.81 -12.37 11.26
CA SER A 199 -6.51 -11.80 11.59
C SER A 199 -5.43 -12.89 11.56
N PRO A 200 -4.33 -12.70 10.80
CA PRO A 200 -3.25 -13.71 10.73
C PRO A 200 -2.42 -13.82 12.01
N ASP A 201 -2.58 -12.88 12.93
CA ASP A 201 -1.95 -12.88 14.26
C ASP A 201 -2.70 -11.97 15.24
N VAL A 202 -2.26 -11.98 16.52
CA VAL A 202 -2.88 -11.16 17.58
C VAL A 202 -2.63 -9.66 17.37
N GLY A 203 -1.53 -9.27 16.73
CA GLY A 203 -1.18 -7.87 16.48
C GLY A 203 -2.11 -7.19 15.47
N GLY A 204 -2.60 -7.93 14.49
CA GLY A 204 -3.51 -7.45 13.44
C GLY A 204 -4.99 -7.38 13.83
N VAL A 205 -5.39 -7.85 15.03
CA VAL A 205 -6.79 -7.99 15.43
C VAL A 205 -7.58 -6.69 15.33
N ALA A 206 -7.01 -5.57 15.73
CA ALA A 206 -7.69 -4.27 15.64
C ALA A 206 -8.00 -3.87 14.20
N ARG A 207 -7.07 -4.12 13.27
CA ARG A 207 -7.23 -3.89 11.83
C ARG A 207 -8.32 -4.80 11.25
N ALA A 208 -8.22 -6.10 11.53
CA ALA A 208 -9.19 -7.08 11.05
C ALA A 208 -10.60 -6.79 11.60
N ARG A 209 -10.74 -6.36 12.86
CA ARG A 209 -12.01 -5.92 13.44
C ARG A 209 -12.59 -4.71 12.72
N ALA A 210 -11.78 -3.68 12.48
CA ALA A 210 -12.22 -2.49 11.76
C ALA A 210 -12.66 -2.81 10.31
N PHE A 211 -11.98 -3.77 9.68
CA PHE A 211 -12.32 -4.27 8.35
C PHE A 211 -13.64 -5.05 8.38
N ALA A 212 -13.81 -5.98 9.34
CA ALA A 212 -15.01 -6.79 9.53
C ALA A 212 -16.25 -5.93 9.76
N ASN A 213 -16.15 -4.91 10.62
CA ASN A 213 -17.27 -3.99 10.90
C ASN A 213 -17.74 -3.23 9.64
N LYS A 214 -16.82 -2.94 8.71
CA LYS A 214 -17.14 -2.30 7.43
C LYS A 214 -17.57 -3.30 6.35
N LEU A 215 -17.36 -4.58 6.55
CA LEU A 215 -17.81 -5.67 5.67
C LEU A 215 -19.07 -6.31 6.27
N ASP A 216 -20.11 -5.50 6.39
CA ASP A 216 -21.46 -5.88 6.86
C ASP A 216 -21.44 -6.60 8.22
N ASP A 217 -20.60 -6.11 9.15
CA ASP A 217 -20.37 -6.69 10.48
C ASP A 217 -20.01 -8.18 10.44
N ALA A 218 -19.22 -8.57 9.45
CA ALA A 218 -18.77 -9.95 9.29
C ALA A 218 -18.13 -10.51 10.58
N PRO A 219 -18.33 -11.80 10.90
CA PRO A 219 -17.65 -12.44 12.01
C PRO A 219 -16.12 -12.30 11.93
N LEU A 220 -15.47 -12.27 13.09
CA LEU A 220 -14.00 -12.22 13.18
C LEU A 220 -13.46 -13.53 13.75
N ALA A 221 -12.42 -14.07 13.10
CA ALA A 221 -11.58 -15.11 13.65
C ALA A 221 -10.12 -14.63 13.77
N ILE A 222 -9.33 -15.32 14.61
CA ILE A 222 -7.94 -14.94 14.88
C ILE A 222 -7.09 -16.19 14.81
N ILE A 223 -5.95 -16.13 14.14
CA ILE A 223 -4.94 -17.19 14.19
C ILE A 223 -3.98 -16.89 15.34
N ASP A 224 -4.07 -17.69 16.40
CA ASP A 224 -3.20 -17.61 17.57
C ASP A 224 -2.00 -18.55 17.38
N LYS A 225 -0.79 -17.93 17.34
CA LYS A 225 0.49 -18.64 17.22
C LYS A 225 1.09 -18.83 18.60
N ARG A 226 1.09 -20.05 19.11
CA ARG A 226 1.73 -20.38 20.39
C ARG A 226 3.02 -21.18 20.18
N ARG A 227 4.13 -20.62 20.64
CA ARG A 227 5.37 -21.37 20.85
C ARG A 227 5.29 -22.08 22.18
N GLN A 228 5.08 -23.38 22.18
CA GLN A 228 4.99 -24.17 23.44
C GLN A 228 6.34 -24.40 24.10
N ALA A 229 7.47 -24.43 23.36
CA ALA A 229 8.85 -24.50 23.87
C ALA A 229 9.89 -24.27 22.75
N HIS A 230 11.17 -24.09 23.11
CA HIS A 230 12.27 -24.13 22.17
C HIS A 230 12.30 -25.52 21.48
N ASN A 231 12.38 -25.55 20.13
CA ASN A 231 12.40 -26.75 19.27
C ASN A 231 11.09 -27.55 19.16
N VAL A 232 9.93 -27.01 19.52
CA VAL A 232 8.63 -27.62 19.22
C VAL A 232 8.01 -26.86 18.04
N ALA A 233 7.36 -27.62 17.12
CA ALA A 233 6.63 -27.04 15.99
C ALA A 233 5.61 -26.00 16.47
N GLU A 234 5.54 -24.84 15.80
CA GLU A 234 4.54 -23.81 16.13
C GLU A 234 3.14 -24.39 15.96
N VAL A 235 2.36 -24.41 17.04
CA VAL A 235 0.95 -24.79 16.99
C VAL A 235 0.14 -23.53 16.72
N MET A 236 -0.56 -23.53 15.59
CA MET A 236 -1.51 -22.50 15.21
C MET A 236 -2.92 -22.96 15.52
N ASN A 237 -3.64 -22.19 16.33
CA ASN A 237 -5.05 -22.41 16.64
C ASN A 237 -5.89 -21.29 16.05
N VAL A 238 -7.09 -21.63 15.55
CA VAL A 238 -8.08 -20.63 15.15
C VAL A 238 -9.03 -20.36 16.29
N VAL A 239 -9.14 -19.12 16.68
CA VAL A 239 -10.14 -18.63 17.64
C VAL A 239 -11.26 -17.99 16.85
N GLY A 240 -12.44 -18.58 16.88
CA GLY A 240 -13.59 -18.22 16.07
C GLY A 240 -14.05 -19.37 15.17
N ASP A 241 -15.24 -19.24 14.58
CA ASP A 241 -15.82 -20.26 13.72
C ASP A 241 -15.54 -19.94 12.24
N VAL A 242 -14.83 -20.84 11.56
CA VAL A 242 -14.47 -20.73 10.13
C VAL A 242 -15.00 -21.89 9.30
N LYS A 243 -15.62 -22.90 9.93
CA LYS A 243 -16.06 -24.10 9.25
C LYS A 243 -17.18 -23.80 8.24
N GLY A 244 -16.96 -24.22 7.00
CA GLY A 244 -17.89 -24.01 5.89
C GLY A 244 -17.96 -22.57 5.37
N LYS A 245 -17.16 -21.63 5.93
CA LYS A 245 -17.19 -20.20 5.59
C LYS A 245 -16.13 -19.81 4.57
N THR A 246 -16.36 -18.66 3.94
CA THR A 246 -15.37 -17.96 3.11
C THR A 246 -14.50 -17.11 4.04
N ALA A 247 -13.24 -17.54 4.23
CA ALA A 247 -12.28 -16.85 5.10
C ALA A 247 -11.50 -15.79 4.34
N VAL A 248 -11.51 -14.54 4.83
CA VAL A 248 -10.73 -13.43 4.28
C VAL A 248 -9.64 -13.04 5.28
N LEU A 249 -8.40 -13.47 5.02
CA LEU A 249 -7.21 -13.08 5.77
C LEU A 249 -6.87 -11.60 5.48
N VAL A 250 -6.81 -10.76 6.51
CA VAL A 250 -6.55 -9.31 6.35
C VAL A 250 -5.30 -8.89 7.10
N ASP A 251 -4.34 -8.30 6.37
CA ASP A 251 -3.11 -7.72 6.94
C ASP A 251 -2.81 -6.34 6.32
N ASP A 252 -1.80 -5.61 6.84
CA ASP A 252 -1.30 -4.39 6.21
C ASP A 252 -0.40 -4.71 5.02
N MET A 253 0.41 -5.76 5.12
CA MET A 253 1.36 -6.11 4.06
C MET A 253 1.56 -7.61 3.93
N ILE A 254 1.89 -8.03 2.71
CA ILE A 254 2.42 -9.37 2.44
C ILE A 254 3.90 -9.19 2.06
N ASP A 255 4.80 -9.63 2.95
CA ASP A 255 6.24 -9.58 2.71
C ASP A 255 6.73 -10.92 2.12
N THR A 256 7.18 -11.86 2.92
CA THR A 256 7.63 -13.17 2.44
C THR A 256 6.50 -14.19 2.26
N ALA A 257 5.27 -13.80 2.56
CA ALA A 257 4.05 -14.61 2.52
C ALA A 257 4.03 -15.85 3.45
N GLY A 258 5.01 -16.02 4.33
CA GLY A 258 5.04 -17.18 5.23
C GLY A 258 3.83 -17.24 6.16
N THR A 259 3.54 -16.15 6.85
CA THR A 259 2.42 -16.05 7.79
C THR A 259 1.06 -16.26 7.10
N ILE A 260 0.86 -15.64 5.96
CA ILE A 260 -0.39 -15.73 5.17
C ILE A 260 -0.60 -17.18 4.68
N LEU A 261 0.46 -17.82 4.16
CA LEU A 261 0.39 -19.20 3.68
C LEU A 261 0.06 -20.20 4.80
N GLU A 262 0.75 -20.10 5.93
CA GLU A 262 0.47 -20.95 7.09
C GLU A 262 -0.94 -20.69 7.63
N GLY A 263 -1.38 -19.43 7.63
CA GLY A 263 -2.74 -19.06 7.98
C GLY A 263 -3.78 -19.74 7.09
N ALA A 264 -3.58 -19.70 5.76
CA ALA A 264 -4.48 -20.35 4.81
C ALA A 264 -4.57 -21.86 5.03
N ARG A 265 -3.43 -22.54 5.24
CA ARG A 265 -3.37 -23.97 5.53
C ARG A 265 -4.16 -24.33 6.79
N VAL A 266 -4.00 -23.54 7.86
CA VAL A 266 -4.73 -23.76 9.10
C VAL A 266 -6.23 -23.57 8.89
N LEU A 267 -6.67 -22.53 8.20
CA LEU A 267 -8.07 -22.27 7.90
C LEU A 267 -8.70 -23.41 7.09
N ARG A 268 -8.01 -23.92 6.07
CA ARG A 268 -8.47 -25.08 5.30
C ARG A 268 -8.59 -26.34 6.17
N ARG A 269 -7.62 -26.57 7.06
CA ARG A 269 -7.65 -27.70 8.01
C ARG A 269 -8.84 -27.59 8.98
N GLU A 270 -9.19 -26.38 9.42
CA GLU A 270 -10.34 -26.13 10.29
C GLU A 270 -11.67 -26.07 9.50
N GLY A 271 -11.64 -26.36 8.20
CA GLY A 271 -12.83 -26.54 7.37
C GLY A 271 -13.35 -25.29 6.67
N ALA A 272 -12.55 -24.24 6.51
CA ALA A 272 -12.92 -23.11 5.66
C ALA A 272 -13.17 -23.57 4.22
N LYS A 273 -14.28 -23.09 3.63
CA LYS A 273 -14.70 -23.44 2.25
C LYS A 273 -13.78 -22.77 1.23
N GLU A 274 -13.49 -21.51 1.41
CA GLU A 274 -12.66 -20.70 0.54
C GLU A 274 -11.72 -19.84 1.38
N VAL A 275 -10.54 -19.50 0.84
CA VAL A 275 -9.58 -18.63 1.53
C VAL A 275 -9.10 -17.53 0.58
N TYR A 276 -9.31 -16.29 0.97
CA TYR A 276 -8.82 -15.08 0.33
C TYR A 276 -7.74 -14.46 1.19
N ALA A 277 -6.72 -13.85 0.57
CA ALA A 277 -5.75 -13.01 1.27
C ALA A 277 -5.92 -11.57 0.80
N CYS A 278 -5.95 -10.63 1.74
CA CYS A 278 -6.19 -9.22 1.48
C CYS A 278 -5.15 -8.37 2.23
N ALA A 279 -4.37 -7.55 1.52
CA ALA A 279 -3.41 -6.65 2.14
C ALA A 279 -3.24 -5.36 1.34
N THR A 280 -2.89 -4.28 2.02
CA THR A 280 -2.60 -3.02 1.35
C THR A 280 -1.28 -3.08 0.58
N HIS A 281 -0.20 -3.56 1.21
CA HIS A 281 1.14 -3.44 0.65
C HIS A 281 1.69 -4.77 0.13
N ALA A 282 1.91 -4.85 -1.19
CA ALA A 282 2.55 -5.98 -1.85
C ALA A 282 4.07 -5.86 -1.79
N VAL A 283 4.68 -6.13 -0.62
CA VAL A 283 6.14 -6.06 -0.46
C VAL A 283 6.81 -7.18 -1.25
N PHE A 284 6.24 -8.38 -1.26
CA PHE A 284 6.59 -9.54 -2.07
C PHE A 284 8.08 -9.86 -2.13
N SER A 285 8.73 -9.82 -0.96
CA SER A 285 10.12 -10.30 -0.86
C SER A 285 10.19 -11.79 -1.14
N PRO A 286 11.22 -12.27 -1.85
CA PRO A 286 11.40 -13.70 -2.08
C PRO A 286 11.36 -14.51 -0.77
N PRO A 287 10.70 -15.67 -0.74
CA PRO A 287 10.03 -16.41 -1.82
C PRO A 287 8.50 -16.19 -1.89
N ALA A 288 7.99 -14.96 -1.67
CA ALA A 288 6.56 -14.70 -1.54
C ALA A 288 5.73 -15.22 -2.72
N ILE A 289 6.15 -14.93 -3.96
CA ILE A 289 5.39 -15.30 -5.17
C ILE A 289 5.24 -16.80 -5.29
N GLU A 290 6.32 -17.58 -5.09
CA GLU A 290 6.29 -19.03 -5.09
C GLU A 290 5.31 -19.58 -4.05
N ARG A 291 5.32 -19.02 -2.84
CA ARG A 291 4.43 -19.40 -1.75
C ARG A 291 2.97 -19.08 -2.04
N LEU A 292 2.70 -17.93 -2.63
CA LEU A 292 1.33 -17.51 -2.94
C LEU A 292 0.75 -18.31 -4.12
N GLN A 293 1.56 -18.61 -5.13
CA GLN A 293 1.15 -19.49 -6.24
C GLN A 293 0.90 -20.93 -5.81
N GLY A 294 1.67 -21.45 -4.86
CA GLY A 294 1.52 -22.77 -4.28
C GLY A 294 0.52 -22.87 -3.13
N GLY A 295 -0.08 -21.76 -2.73
CA GLY A 295 -1.08 -21.70 -1.67
C GLY A 295 -2.50 -21.94 -2.18
N ASP A 296 -3.36 -22.45 -1.29
CA ASP A 296 -4.77 -22.70 -1.59
C ASP A 296 -5.61 -21.42 -1.45
N PHE A 297 -5.22 -20.37 -2.17
CA PHE A 297 -5.96 -19.09 -2.21
C PHE A 297 -6.88 -19.05 -3.43
N GLU A 298 -8.12 -18.62 -3.24
CA GLU A 298 -9.01 -18.24 -4.35
C GLU A 298 -8.49 -16.96 -5.02
N GLU A 299 -8.17 -15.95 -4.21
CA GLU A 299 -7.50 -14.75 -4.67
C GLU A 299 -6.57 -14.17 -3.59
N VAL A 300 -5.52 -13.50 -4.07
CA VAL A 300 -4.63 -12.64 -3.28
C VAL A 300 -4.84 -11.21 -3.74
N ILE A 301 -5.44 -10.41 -2.90
CA ILE A 301 -5.89 -9.04 -3.22
C ILE A 301 -4.95 -8.06 -2.55
N VAL A 302 -4.29 -7.23 -3.35
CA VAL A 302 -3.37 -6.20 -2.86
C VAL A 302 -3.63 -4.87 -3.56
N THR A 303 -2.93 -3.83 -3.16
CA THR A 303 -3.02 -2.53 -3.84
C THR A 303 -1.73 -2.18 -4.57
N ASN A 304 -1.81 -1.15 -5.42
CA ASN A 304 -0.66 -0.61 -6.12
C ASN A 304 0.14 0.45 -5.33
N THR A 305 0.05 0.46 -4.00
CA THR A 305 0.93 1.28 -3.14
C THR A 305 2.41 0.99 -3.36
N ILE A 306 2.73 -0.27 -3.68
CA ILE A 306 4.02 -0.76 -4.17
C ILE A 306 3.78 -1.31 -5.57
N PRO A 307 4.61 -0.97 -6.58
CA PRO A 307 4.44 -1.52 -7.92
C PRO A 307 4.67 -3.03 -7.92
N VAL A 308 3.77 -3.77 -8.55
CA VAL A 308 3.90 -5.21 -8.77
C VAL A 308 4.27 -5.43 -10.25
N PRO A 309 5.54 -5.75 -10.55
CA PRO A 309 6.00 -5.95 -11.92
C PRO A 309 5.40 -7.23 -12.52
N GLU A 310 5.37 -7.33 -13.86
CA GLU A 310 4.77 -8.45 -14.59
C GLU A 310 5.31 -9.83 -14.18
N ASN A 311 6.61 -9.93 -13.90
CA ASN A 311 7.26 -11.18 -13.48
C ASN A 311 6.86 -11.63 -12.05
N GLN A 312 6.13 -10.80 -11.31
CA GLN A 312 5.56 -11.13 -10.00
C GLN A 312 4.05 -11.35 -10.06
N ARG A 313 3.44 -11.28 -11.24
CA ARG A 313 2.01 -11.53 -11.42
C ARG A 313 1.73 -13.01 -11.56
N PHE A 314 0.60 -13.44 -11.02
CA PHE A 314 0.10 -14.82 -11.09
C PHE A 314 -1.44 -14.81 -11.18
N PRO A 315 -2.08 -15.91 -11.63
CA PRO A 315 -3.51 -15.90 -11.95
C PRO A 315 -4.44 -15.47 -10.83
N GLN A 316 -4.13 -15.82 -9.58
CA GLN A 316 -4.94 -15.48 -8.41
C GLN A 316 -4.70 -14.05 -7.91
N LEU A 317 -3.65 -13.36 -8.37
CA LEU A 317 -3.33 -12.02 -7.89
C LEU A 317 -4.27 -10.96 -8.47
N ARG A 318 -4.78 -10.10 -7.59
CA ARG A 318 -5.53 -8.89 -7.94
C ARG A 318 -4.83 -7.68 -7.36
N VAL A 319 -4.53 -6.70 -8.19
CA VAL A 319 -3.88 -5.45 -7.78
C VAL A 319 -4.87 -4.31 -8.00
N LEU A 320 -5.29 -3.68 -6.92
CA LEU A 320 -6.27 -2.60 -6.94
C LEU A 320 -5.57 -1.24 -6.85
N SER A 321 -6.09 -0.24 -7.57
CA SER A 321 -5.53 1.10 -7.53
C SER A 321 -6.03 1.89 -6.33
N VAL A 322 -5.11 2.57 -5.64
CA VAL A 322 -5.41 3.53 -4.56
C VAL A 322 -5.31 4.99 -5.02
N ALA A 323 -5.20 5.21 -6.32
CA ALA A 323 -5.00 6.55 -6.87
C ALA A 323 -6.14 7.51 -6.52
N SER A 324 -7.38 7.04 -6.50
CA SER A 324 -8.54 7.86 -6.15
C SER A 324 -8.52 8.31 -4.69
N ILE A 325 -8.14 7.43 -3.75
CA ILE A 325 -8.03 7.80 -2.33
C ILE A 325 -6.92 8.82 -2.13
N LEU A 326 -5.74 8.59 -2.72
CA LEU A 326 -4.61 9.50 -2.60
C LEU A 326 -4.88 10.82 -3.31
N GLY A 327 -5.48 10.80 -4.50
CA GLY A 327 -5.86 11.99 -5.26
C GLY A 327 -6.87 12.84 -4.52
N GLU A 328 -7.96 12.24 -4.01
CA GLU A 328 -8.96 12.96 -3.21
C GLU A 328 -8.36 13.53 -1.93
N THR A 329 -7.46 12.79 -1.27
CA THR A 329 -6.77 13.29 -0.08
C THR A 329 -5.87 14.50 -0.41
N ILE A 330 -5.08 14.42 -1.48
CA ILE A 330 -4.25 15.54 -1.97
C ILE A 330 -5.11 16.75 -2.25
N TRP A 331 -6.24 16.55 -2.95
CA TRP A 331 -7.19 17.62 -3.23
C TRP A 331 -7.73 18.29 -1.96
N ARG A 332 -8.17 17.49 -0.99
CA ARG A 332 -8.67 18.02 0.29
C ARG A 332 -7.63 18.76 1.10
N ILE A 333 -6.38 18.28 1.11
CA ILE A 333 -5.27 18.98 1.75
C ILE A 333 -5.03 20.33 1.07
N HIS A 334 -5.07 20.38 -0.27
CA HIS A 334 -4.88 21.62 -1.02
C HIS A 334 -5.99 22.65 -0.77
N GLU A 335 -7.24 22.18 -0.66
CA GLU A 335 -8.43 23.00 -0.39
C GLU A 335 -8.71 23.22 1.11
N ASP A 336 -7.77 22.92 2.01
CA ASP A 336 -7.92 23.01 3.46
C ASP A 336 -9.17 22.30 4.00
N SER A 337 -9.61 21.21 3.32
CA SER A 337 -10.80 20.46 3.63
C SER A 337 -10.51 19.20 4.48
N SER A 338 -11.52 18.70 5.20
CA SER A 338 -11.37 17.57 6.11
C SER A 338 -11.08 16.26 5.38
N VAL A 339 -9.92 15.65 5.64
CA VAL A 339 -9.54 14.31 5.16
C VAL A 339 -10.29 13.20 5.91
N SER A 340 -10.52 13.35 7.21
CA SER A 340 -11.16 12.32 8.04
C SER A 340 -12.60 12.00 7.63
N SER A 341 -13.28 12.91 6.94
CA SER A 341 -14.65 12.69 6.44
C SER A 341 -14.74 11.60 5.36
N MET A 342 -13.62 11.26 4.70
CA MET A 342 -13.57 10.20 3.68
C MET A 342 -13.71 8.77 4.25
N PHE A 343 -13.50 8.61 5.57
CA PHE A 343 -13.39 7.28 6.20
C PHE A 343 -14.49 7.04 7.26
N ARG A 344 -15.49 7.93 7.32
CA ARG A 344 -16.65 7.84 8.19
C ARG A 344 -17.71 6.90 7.65
#